data_1b20e70bd0b4fcd8abdea76ab79094fa
#
_entry.id   1b20e70bd0b4fcd8abdea76ab79094fa
#
_cell.length_a   1.000
_cell.length_b   1.000
_cell.length_c   1.000
_cell.angle_alpha   90.00
_cell.angle_beta   90.00
_cell.angle_gamma   90.00
#
_symmetry.space_group_name_H-M   'P 1'
#
loop_
_entity.id
_entity.type
_entity.pdbx_description
1 polymer ?
#
loop_
_entity_poly.entity_id
_entity_poly.type
_entity_poly.pdbx_seq_one_letter_code
_entity_poly.pdbx_strand_id
1 'polypeptide(L)'
;MTHPFQTVGIVGTGAMGRGIAQICAQAGSLVLLHDTQAQACQQAIDSLQAQWNKLAEKGRLTPAQVQDYVARLRPAPNLSDLAACDLIIEAIVEKLEVKQSVFQQLESLVRPETVLATNTSSLSVTAIASALKSPQRFAGYHYFNPVPLMKVVEVIAGLRTDPKVCEQLDAHARATGHTPVHAQDTPGFIVNHAGRGYGTEALRIVSEGITDFATVDRILRDQVGFKLGPFELLDLTALDVSHPVMESIYHQYYQEPRYRPSVITAQRLAAGVLGRKTGMGFFNYVDGKAQIAAEAPAPSVHEMPPVWVSSRAVRRAELLQLLKDLGAKIETGASPSSQALCLVAPLGFDVTTVAVVERLDPARTLGIDLLFADAATRRRVLATNPATREDMRHAAHALFARDGK
;
A
#
# COMPACT_ATOMS: atom_id res chain seq x y z
N MET A 1 -22.23 5.57 -22.09
CA MET A 1 -20.96 6.10 -22.65
C MET A 1 -20.39 5.02 -23.54
N THR A 2 -20.04 5.33 -24.78
CA THR A 2 -19.39 4.38 -25.69
C THR A 2 -18.01 4.02 -25.14
N HIS A 3 -17.71 2.73 -25.06
CA HIS A 3 -16.42 2.21 -24.61
C HIS A 3 -15.34 2.67 -25.61
N PRO A 4 -14.25 3.33 -25.18
CA PRO A 4 -13.28 3.94 -26.10
C PRO A 4 -12.49 2.91 -26.93
N PHE A 5 -12.30 1.69 -26.40
CA PHE A 5 -11.54 0.63 -27.04
C PHE A 5 -12.38 -0.63 -27.18
N GLN A 6 -12.75 -0.96 -28.39
CA GLN A 6 -13.59 -2.15 -28.68
C GLN A 6 -12.78 -3.45 -28.58
N THR A 7 -11.51 -3.41 -29.01
CA THR A 7 -10.60 -4.55 -28.96
C THR A 7 -9.36 -4.22 -28.16
N VAL A 8 -9.12 -4.96 -27.08
CA VAL A 8 -8.00 -4.78 -26.16
C VAL A 8 -7.08 -6.00 -26.21
N GLY A 9 -5.81 -5.78 -26.50
CA GLY A 9 -4.76 -6.80 -26.42
C GLY A 9 -4.12 -6.80 -25.03
N ILE A 10 -3.96 -7.97 -24.43
CA ILE A 10 -3.23 -8.14 -23.16
C ILE A 10 -1.99 -9.00 -23.44
N VAL A 11 -0.81 -8.46 -23.15
CA VAL A 11 0.47 -9.16 -23.27
C VAL A 11 0.98 -9.54 -21.89
N GLY A 12 1.03 -10.85 -21.61
CA GLY A 12 1.28 -11.41 -20.30
C GLY A 12 -0.03 -11.74 -19.57
N THR A 13 -0.25 -13.03 -19.27
CA THR A 13 -1.50 -13.54 -18.68
C THR A 13 -1.35 -13.97 -17.22
N GLY A 14 -0.31 -13.49 -16.55
CA GLY A 14 -0.12 -13.62 -15.11
C GLY A 14 -1.25 -12.96 -14.29
N ALA A 15 -1.07 -12.83 -12.98
CA ALA A 15 -2.09 -12.29 -12.07
C ALA A 15 -2.63 -10.92 -12.51
N MET A 16 -1.74 -10.01 -12.95
CA MET A 16 -2.14 -8.67 -13.39
C MET A 16 -2.86 -8.70 -14.74
N GLY A 17 -2.25 -9.31 -15.78
CA GLY A 17 -2.87 -9.36 -17.10
C GLY A 17 -4.21 -10.08 -17.09
N ARG A 18 -4.35 -11.18 -16.35
CA ARG A 18 -5.63 -11.87 -16.15
C ARG A 18 -6.68 -10.96 -15.49
N GLY A 19 -6.28 -10.21 -14.45
CA GLY A 19 -7.18 -9.27 -13.78
C GLY A 19 -7.61 -8.11 -14.67
N ILE A 20 -6.70 -7.59 -15.52
CA ILE A 20 -7.01 -6.55 -16.51
C ILE A 20 -7.95 -7.11 -17.60
N ALA A 21 -7.66 -8.31 -18.10
CA ALA A 21 -8.55 -8.98 -19.05
C ALA A 21 -9.97 -9.18 -18.51
N GLN A 22 -10.09 -9.54 -17.23
CA GLN A 22 -11.38 -9.68 -16.55
C GLN A 22 -12.21 -8.41 -16.63
N ILE A 23 -11.65 -7.27 -16.25
CA ILE A 23 -12.39 -6.00 -16.19
C ILE A 23 -12.72 -5.47 -17.59
N CYS A 24 -11.83 -5.67 -18.57
CA CYS A 24 -12.07 -5.29 -19.97
C CYS A 24 -13.21 -6.11 -20.58
N ALA A 25 -13.23 -7.44 -20.40
CA ALA A 25 -14.31 -8.31 -20.88
C ALA A 25 -15.65 -7.97 -20.22
N GLN A 26 -15.66 -7.70 -18.91
CA GLN A 26 -16.87 -7.28 -18.18
C GLN A 26 -17.40 -5.92 -18.65
N ALA A 27 -16.51 -5.02 -19.07
CA ALA A 27 -16.87 -3.71 -19.61
C ALA A 27 -17.35 -3.75 -21.07
N GLY A 28 -17.18 -4.88 -21.76
CA GLY A 28 -17.71 -5.08 -23.10
C GLY A 28 -16.69 -5.16 -24.23
N SER A 29 -15.39 -5.01 -23.94
CA SER A 29 -14.34 -5.16 -24.95
C SER A 29 -14.14 -6.63 -25.37
N LEU A 30 -13.83 -6.85 -26.65
CA LEU A 30 -13.17 -8.07 -27.10
C LEU A 30 -11.72 -8.04 -26.59
N VAL A 31 -11.28 -9.10 -25.90
CA VAL A 31 -9.96 -9.17 -25.28
C VAL A 31 -9.13 -10.28 -25.91
N LEU A 32 -8.01 -9.91 -26.50
CA LEU A 32 -7.05 -10.82 -27.10
C LEU A 32 -5.89 -11.03 -26.12
N LEU A 33 -5.66 -12.27 -25.71
CA LEU A 33 -4.69 -12.66 -24.70
C LEU A 33 -3.45 -13.28 -25.35
N HIS A 34 -2.29 -12.69 -25.16
CA HIS A 34 -1.01 -13.21 -25.63
C HIS A 34 -0.08 -13.50 -24.47
N ASP A 35 0.58 -14.65 -24.53
CA ASP A 35 1.65 -15.04 -23.61
C ASP A 35 2.67 -15.90 -24.35
N THR A 36 3.93 -15.86 -23.92
CA THR A 36 5.00 -16.70 -24.47
C THR A 36 4.85 -18.18 -24.11
N GLN A 37 4.10 -18.49 -23.06
CA GLN A 37 3.78 -19.85 -22.67
C GLN A 37 2.49 -20.33 -23.37
N ALA A 38 2.59 -21.34 -24.20
CA ALA A 38 1.52 -21.79 -25.11
C ALA A 38 0.15 -22.03 -24.45
N GLN A 39 0.11 -22.48 -23.19
CA GLN A 39 -1.13 -22.79 -22.48
C GLN A 39 -1.60 -21.68 -21.54
N ALA A 40 -0.78 -20.65 -21.28
CA ALA A 40 -1.07 -19.64 -20.28
C ALA A 40 -2.35 -18.84 -20.58
N CYS A 41 -2.60 -18.52 -21.84
CA CYS A 41 -3.80 -17.80 -22.26
C CYS A 41 -5.07 -18.62 -21.97
N GLN A 42 -5.08 -19.90 -22.31
CA GLN A 42 -6.24 -20.77 -22.05
C GLN A 42 -6.45 -20.97 -20.55
N GLN A 43 -5.39 -21.21 -19.79
CA GLN A 43 -5.46 -21.33 -18.33
C GLN A 43 -6.00 -20.06 -17.66
N ALA A 44 -5.64 -18.88 -18.18
CA ALA A 44 -6.19 -17.61 -17.71
C ALA A 44 -7.70 -17.50 -17.97
N ILE A 45 -8.16 -17.87 -19.18
CA ILE A 45 -9.59 -17.90 -19.55
C ILE A 45 -10.35 -18.88 -18.66
N ASP A 46 -9.86 -20.11 -18.51
CA ASP A 46 -10.49 -21.15 -17.69
C ASP A 46 -10.61 -20.72 -16.21
N SER A 47 -9.56 -20.07 -15.70
CA SER A 47 -9.55 -19.53 -14.34
C SER A 47 -10.58 -18.42 -14.15
N LEU A 48 -10.74 -17.51 -15.12
CA LEU A 48 -11.76 -16.45 -15.09
C LEU A 48 -13.17 -17.03 -15.18
N GLN A 49 -13.38 -17.99 -16.07
CA GLN A 49 -14.68 -18.68 -16.20
C GLN A 49 -15.06 -19.37 -14.90
N ALA A 50 -14.13 -20.11 -14.27
CA ALA A 50 -14.38 -20.76 -12.99
C ALA A 50 -14.72 -19.74 -11.87
N GLN A 51 -14.03 -18.60 -11.85
CA GLN A 51 -14.33 -17.51 -10.90
C GLN A 51 -15.72 -16.92 -11.13
N TRP A 52 -16.12 -16.65 -12.38
CA TRP A 52 -17.44 -16.13 -12.72
C TRP A 52 -18.55 -17.13 -12.45
N ASN A 53 -18.33 -18.42 -12.71
CA ASN A 53 -19.27 -19.49 -12.35
C ASN A 53 -19.56 -19.51 -10.84
N LYS A 54 -18.53 -19.41 -10.00
CA LYS A 54 -18.69 -19.29 -8.53
C LYS A 54 -19.48 -18.05 -8.11
N LEU A 55 -19.37 -16.94 -8.87
CA LEU A 55 -20.17 -15.75 -8.61
C LEU A 55 -21.63 -15.94 -9.05
N ALA A 56 -21.86 -16.67 -10.14
CA ALA A 56 -23.22 -17.03 -10.58
C ALA A 56 -23.89 -17.98 -9.59
N GLU A 57 -23.19 -18.98 -9.06
CA GLU A 57 -23.69 -19.86 -8.00
C GLU A 57 -24.12 -19.10 -6.74
N LYS A 58 -23.44 -17.97 -6.45
CA LYS A 58 -23.78 -17.07 -5.35
C LYS A 58 -24.83 -16.01 -5.69
N GLY A 59 -25.43 -16.09 -6.87
CA GLY A 59 -26.45 -15.14 -7.35
C GLY A 59 -25.92 -13.72 -7.65
N ARG A 60 -24.59 -13.54 -7.78
CA ARG A 60 -23.98 -12.24 -8.08
C ARG A 60 -23.83 -11.96 -9.57
N LEU A 61 -23.91 -12.99 -10.39
CA LEU A 61 -23.95 -12.94 -11.85
C LEU A 61 -25.06 -13.86 -12.37
N THR A 62 -25.58 -13.58 -13.55
CA THR A 62 -26.44 -14.52 -14.27
C THR A 62 -25.59 -15.45 -15.14
N PRO A 63 -26.06 -16.68 -15.48
CA PRO A 63 -25.37 -17.56 -16.42
C PRO A 63 -25.12 -16.90 -17.77
N ALA A 64 -26.05 -16.09 -18.25
CA ALA A 64 -25.91 -15.35 -19.52
C ALA A 64 -24.76 -14.34 -19.49
N GLN A 65 -24.58 -13.62 -18.37
CA GLN A 65 -23.44 -12.73 -18.18
C GLN A 65 -22.11 -13.48 -18.21
N VAL A 66 -22.05 -14.65 -17.56
CA VAL A 66 -20.84 -15.48 -17.59
C VAL A 66 -20.49 -15.90 -19.01
N GLN A 67 -21.47 -16.38 -19.78
CA GLN A 67 -21.28 -16.75 -21.18
C GLN A 67 -20.82 -15.57 -22.05
N ASP A 68 -21.41 -14.40 -21.86
CA ASP A 68 -21.04 -13.18 -22.56
C ASP A 68 -19.60 -12.75 -22.26
N TYR A 69 -19.19 -12.76 -20.99
CA TYR A 69 -17.82 -12.40 -20.58
C TYR A 69 -16.78 -13.38 -21.14
N VAL A 70 -17.04 -14.69 -21.06
CA VAL A 70 -16.15 -15.72 -21.61
C VAL A 70 -16.06 -15.60 -23.12
N ALA A 71 -17.18 -15.33 -23.80
CA ALA A 71 -17.23 -15.17 -25.24
C ALA A 71 -16.39 -13.99 -25.78
N ARG A 72 -16.04 -13.03 -24.91
CA ARG A 72 -15.17 -11.89 -25.23
C ARG A 72 -13.68 -12.17 -25.06
N LEU A 73 -13.29 -13.27 -24.44
CA LEU A 73 -11.89 -13.64 -24.27
C LEU A 73 -11.43 -14.55 -25.39
N ARG A 74 -10.32 -14.23 -26.04
CA ARG A 74 -9.74 -15.01 -27.12
C ARG A 74 -8.23 -15.18 -26.92
N PRO A 75 -7.70 -16.41 -27.04
CA PRO A 75 -6.24 -16.58 -27.13
C PRO A 75 -5.70 -15.94 -28.41
N ALA A 76 -4.56 -15.32 -28.32
CA ALA A 76 -3.75 -14.77 -29.40
C ALA A 76 -2.38 -15.42 -29.39
N PRO A 77 -2.18 -16.57 -30.05
CA PRO A 77 -0.94 -17.33 -30.03
C PRO A 77 0.28 -16.51 -30.50
N ASN A 78 0.09 -15.63 -31.45
CA ASN A 78 1.16 -14.80 -32.01
C ASN A 78 0.94 -13.32 -31.69
N LEU A 79 2.02 -12.54 -31.53
CA LEU A 79 1.91 -11.08 -31.38
C LEU A 79 1.20 -10.41 -32.56
N SER A 80 1.32 -10.97 -33.77
CA SER A 80 0.63 -10.48 -34.96
C SER A 80 -0.90 -10.56 -34.88
N ASP A 81 -1.44 -11.44 -34.04
CA ASP A 81 -2.90 -11.56 -33.83
C ASP A 81 -3.46 -10.31 -33.12
N LEU A 82 -2.60 -9.50 -32.48
CA LEU A 82 -2.95 -8.23 -31.84
C LEU A 82 -2.99 -7.03 -32.79
N ALA A 83 -2.71 -7.21 -34.07
CA ALA A 83 -2.59 -6.12 -35.06
C ALA A 83 -3.83 -5.22 -35.16
N ALA A 84 -5.03 -5.76 -34.92
CA ALA A 84 -6.30 -5.04 -34.97
C ALA A 84 -6.75 -4.41 -33.65
N CYS A 85 -5.97 -4.53 -32.57
CA CYS A 85 -6.32 -3.95 -31.28
C CYS A 85 -6.32 -2.43 -31.29
N ASP A 86 -7.25 -1.83 -30.55
CA ASP A 86 -7.30 -0.38 -30.32
C ASP A 86 -6.38 0.05 -29.18
N LEU A 87 -6.24 -0.83 -28.18
CA LEU A 87 -5.38 -0.68 -27.01
C LEU A 87 -4.62 -1.98 -26.78
N ILE A 88 -3.32 -1.89 -26.46
CA ILE A 88 -2.56 -3.02 -25.96
C ILE A 88 -2.01 -2.67 -24.59
N ILE A 89 -2.26 -3.54 -23.60
CA ILE A 89 -1.75 -3.41 -22.22
C ILE A 89 -0.75 -4.52 -21.95
N GLU A 90 0.47 -4.18 -21.65
CA GLU A 90 1.55 -5.10 -21.32
C GLU A 90 1.62 -5.29 -19.79
N ALA A 91 1.70 -6.54 -19.34
CA ALA A 91 1.84 -6.96 -17.94
C ALA A 91 2.80 -8.17 -17.80
N ILE A 92 3.99 -8.06 -18.42
CA ILE A 92 5.05 -9.10 -18.40
C ILE A 92 6.06 -8.83 -17.29
N VAL A 93 7.19 -9.57 -17.30
CA VAL A 93 8.29 -9.41 -16.32
C VAL A 93 8.83 -7.98 -16.28
N GLU A 94 9.18 -7.52 -15.08
CA GLU A 94 9.60 -6.14 -14.81
C GLU A 94 11.09 -5.95 -15.16
N LYS A 95 11.41 -6.03 -16.46
CA LYS A 95 12.75 -5.82 -17.02
C LYS A 95 12.66 -4.88 -18.22
N LEU A 96 13.44 -3.78 -18.17
CA LEU A 96 13.38 -2.70 -19.15
C LEU A 96 13.59 -3.22 -20.58
N GLU A 97 14.66 -3.98 -20.80
CA GLU A 97 15.05 -4.45 -22.13
C GLU A 97 14.00 -5.40 -22.73
N VAL A 98 13.36 -6.21 -21.89
CA VAL A 98 12.30 -7.14 -22.32
C VAL A 98 11.07 -6.36 -22.75
N LYS A 99 10.66 -5.36 -21.94
CA LYS A 99 9.51 -4.51 -22.28
C LYS A 99 9.77 -3.69 -23.54
N GLN A 100 10.95 -3.09 -23.68
CA GLN A 100 11.34 -2.37 -24.88
C GLN A 100 11.29 -3.26 -26.12
N SER A 101 11.84 -4.47 -26.07
CA SER A 101 11.82 -5.43 -27.18
C SER A 101 10.40 -5.80 -27.59
N VAL A 102 9.52 -6.08 -26.63
CA VAL A 102 8.11 -6.43 -26.92
C VAL A 102 7.36 -5.26 -27.54
N PHE A 103 7.54 -4.04 -27.01
CA PHE A 103 6.87 -2.86 -27.55
C PHE A 103 7.39 -2.47 -28.94
N GLN A 104 8.67 -2.66 -29.26
CA GLN A 104 9.20 -2.48 -30.62
C GLN A 104 8.56 -3.45 -31.62
N GLN A 105 8.37 -4.71 -31.22
CA GLN A 105 7.68 -5.70 -32.05
C GLN A 105 6.21 -5.31 -32.25
N LEU A 106 5.50 -4.99 -31.16
CA LEU A 106 4.10 -4.56 -31.21
C LEU A 106 3.92 -3.33 -32.10
N GLU A 107 4.79 -2.33 -31.95
CA GLU A 107 4.72 -1.10 -32.74
C GLU A 107 4.81 -1.37 -34.25
N SER A 108 5.56 -2.39 -34.67
CA SER A 108 5.69 -2.78 -36.08
C SER A 108 4.48 -3.54 -36.64
N LEU A 109 3.65 -4.09 -35.76
CA LEU A 109 2.51 -4.95 -36.10
C LEU A 109 1.17 -4.23 -36.07
N VAL A 110 1.00 -3.29 -35.13
CA VAL A 110 -0.28 -2.64 -34.87
C VAL A 110 -0.48 -1.39 -35.72
N ARG A 111 -1.72 -0.96 -35.82
CA ARG A 111 -2.10 0.29 -36.51
C ARG A 111 -1.47 1.51 -35.84
N PRO A 112 -1.21 2.61 -36.59
CA PRO A 112 -0.65 3.85 -36.00
C PRO A 112 -1.50 4.45 -34.86
N GLU A 113 -2.80 4.25 -34.88
CA GLU A 113 -3.77 4.77 -33.93
C GLU A 113 -3.85 3.93 -32.64
N THR A 114 -3.32 2.71 -32.64
CA THR A 114 -3.34 1.82 -31.47
C THR A 114 -2.58 2.45 -30.32
N VAL A 115 -3.23 2.57 -29.17
CA VAL A 115 -2.60 3.00 -27.92
C VAL A 115 -1.80 1.83 -27.33
N LEU A 116 -0.57 2.11 -26.92
CA LEU A 116 0.30 1.16 -26.24
C LEU A 116 0.43 1.56 -24.77
N ALA A 117 0.21 0.63 -23.85
CA ALA A 117 0.24 0.91 -22.42
C ALA A 117 1.03 -0.16 -21.66
N THR A 118 1.81 0.24 -20.67
CA THR A 118 2.54 -0.67 -19.78
C THR A 118 1.95 -0.65 -18.38
N ASN A 119 1.82 -1.82 -17.78
CA ASN A 119 1.41 -1.97 -16.38
C ASN A 119 2.62 -2.01 -15.42
N THR A 120 3.76 -1.48 -15.83
CA THR A 120 4.95 -1.39 -14.96
C THR A 120 4.61 -0.70 -13.64
N SER A 121 5.25 -1.15 -12.55
CA SER A 121 5.08 -0.55 -11.22
C SER A 121 6.29 0.28 -10.77
N SER A 122 7.43 0.15 -11.47
CA SER A 122 8.70 0.71 -11.00
C SER A 122 9.62 1.23 -12.10
N LEU A 123 9.40 0.83 -13.37
CA LEU A 123 10.21 1.29 -14.48
C LEU A 123 9.69 2.61 -15.03
N SER A 124 10.61 3.49 -15.49
CA SER A 124 10.23 4.74 -16.15
C SER A 124 9.46 4.46 -17.44
N VAL A 125 8.27 5.03 -17.57
CA VAL A 125 7.45 5.02 -18.78
C VAL A 125 8.20 5.64 -19.95
N THR A 126 8.89 6.76 -19.71
CA THR A 126 9.76 7.43 -20.68
C THR A 126 10.89 6.52 -21.16
N ALA A 127 11.54 5.78 -20.25
CA ALA A 127 12.61 4.87 -20.61
C ALA A 127 12.10 3.70 -21.48
N ILE A 128 10.93 3.14 -21.18
CA ILE A 128 10.35 2.12 -22.04
C ILE A 128 10.00 2.70 -23.42
N ALA A 129 9.36 3.87 -23.45
CA ALA A 129 8.94 4.56 -24.66
C ALA A 129 10.12 5.02 -25.54
N SER A 130 11.33 5.19 -25.00
CA SER A 130 12.50 5.67 -25.73
C SER A 130 12.93 4.72 -26.86
N ALA A 131 12.57 3.45 -26.76
CA ALA A 131 12.84 2.44 -27.78
C ALA A 131 11.87 2.48 -28.98
N LEU A 132 10.78 3.26 -28.89
CA LEU A 132 9.72 3.33 -29.91
C LEU A 132 9.99 4.45 -30.92
N LYS A 133 9.52 4.24 -32.14
CA LYS A 133 9.50 5.26 -33.20
C LYS A 133 8.43 6.32 -32.94
N SER A 134 7.29 5.90 -32.38
CA SER A 134 6.11 6.71 -32.11
C SER A 134 5.75 6.71 -30.60
N PRO A 135 6.63 7.24 -29.73
CA PRO A 135 6.41 7.23 -28.28
C PRO A 135 5.22 8.10 -27.84
N GLN A 136 4.68 8.97 -28.70
CA GLN A 136 3.50 9.78 -28.40
C GLN A 136 2.22 8.98 -28.14
N ARG A 137 2.14 7.73 -28.62
CA ARG A 137 1.01 6.83 -28.40
C ARG A 137 1.21 5.83 -27.25
N PHE A 138 2.25 6.06 -26.44
CA PHE A 138 2.63 5.19 -25.34
C PHE A 138 2.42 5.88 -23.99
N ALA A 139 1.88 5.13 -23.00
CA ALA A 139 1.70 5.61 -21.63
C ALA A 139 1.85 4.48 -20.60
N GLY A 140 2.06 4.83 -19.34
CA GLY A 140 1.88 3.94 -18.22
C GLY A 140 0.40 3.81 -17.86
N TYR A 141 -0.03 2.59 -17.53
CA TYR A 141 -1.40 2.29 -17.12
C TYR A 141 -1.37 1.26 -15.99
N HIS A 142 -1.03 1.75 -14.79
CA HIS A 142 -0.66 0.94 -13.64
C HIS A 142 -1.86 0.59 -12.79
N TYR A 143 -2.28 -0.67 -12.88
CA TYR A 143 -3.31 -1.29 -12.05
C TYR A 143 -2.72 -1.91 -10.78
N PHE A 144 -3.56 -2.10 -9.77
CA PHE A 144 -3.19 -2.69 -8.48
C PHE A 144 -3.82 -4.07 -8.29
N ASN A 145 -3.07 -4.99 -7.65
CA ASN A 145 -3.54 -6.34 -7.37
C ASN A 145 -4.39 -6.39 -6.08
N PRO A 146 -5.55 -7.04 -6.08
CA PRO A 146 -6.29 -7.66 -7.20
C PRO A 146 -7.05 -6.61 -8.04
N VAL A 147 -6.81 -6.61 -9.36
CA VAL A 147 -7.36 -5.61 -10.30
C VAL A 147 -8.87 -5.38 -10.16
N PRO A 148 -9.74 -6.42 -10.05
CA PRO A 148 -11.18 -6.19 -9.95
C PRO A 148 -11.64 -5.53 -8.64
N LEU A 149 -10.79 -5.57 -7.58
CA LEU A 149 -11.11 -5.06 -6.24
C LEU A 149 -10.51 -3.67 -5.99
N MET A 150 -9.33 -3.42 -6.53
CA MET A 150 -8.61 -2.16 -6.40
C MET A 150 -9.10 -1.17 -7.47
N LYS A 151 -10.02 -0.29 -7.07
CA LYS A 151 -10.77 0.59 -7.99
C LYS A 151 -10.03 1.85 -8.43
N VAL A 152 -8.71 1.85 -8.33
CA VAL A 152 -7.83 2.95 -8.78
C VAL A 152 -6.87 2.42 -9.84
N VAL A 153 -6.57 3.24 -10.83
CA VAL A 153 -5.52 3.00 -11.83
C VAL A 153 -4.74 4.29 -12.04
N GLU A 154 -3.41 4.20 -12.03
CA GLU A 154 -2.55 5.34 -12.35
C GLU A 154 -2.38 5.43 -13.87
N VAL A 155 -2.57 6.64 -14.42
CA VAL A 155 -2.29 6.99 -15.81
C VAL A 155 -1.04 7.86 -15.83
N ILE A 156 0.02 7.36 -16.44
CA ILE A 156 1.35 7.98 -16.39
C ILE A 156 1.77 8.42 -17.79
N ALA A 157 1.87 9.72 -18.01
CA ALA A 157 2.45 10.24 -19.23
C ALA A 157 3.98 10.16 -19.17
N GLY A 158 4.61 9.53 -20.16
CA GLY A 158 6.03 9.73 -20.43
C GLY A 158 6.28 11.13 -21.04
N LEU A 159 7.54 11.53 -21.14
CA LEU A 159 7.91 12.89 -21.64
C LEU A 159 7.37 13.22 -23.04
N ARG A 160 7.07 12.23 -23.86
CA ARG A 160 6.60 12.40 -25.23
C ARG A 160 5.17 11.89 -25.47
N THR A 161 4.47 11.47 -24.43
CA THR A 161 3.08 10.97 -24.53
C THR A 161 2.14 12.09 -24.97
N ASP A 162 1.30 11.84 -25.97
CA ASP A 162 0.24 12.75 -26.38
C ASP A 162 -0.84 12.81 -25.26
N PRO A 163 -1.27 13.99 -24.81
CA PRO A 163 -2.35 14.13 -23.81
C PRO A 163 -3.63 13.36 -24.17
N LYS A 164 -3.96 13.27 -25.46
CA LYS A 164 -5.13 12.49 -25.94
C LYS A 164 -5.07 11.02 -25.56
N VAL A 165 -3.88 10.43 -25.49
CA VAL A 165 -3.68 9.05 -25.04
C VAL A 165 -4.11 8.89 -23.59
N CYS A 166 -3.70 9.84 -22.72
CA CYS A 166 -4.13 9.84 -21.33
C CYS A 166 -5.66 10.02 -21.20
N GLU A 167 -6.27 10.91 -21.98
CA GLU A 167 -7.72 11.10 -22.00
C GLU A 167 -8.47 9.83 -22.42
N GLN A 168 -7.96 9.09 -23.41
CA GLN A 168 -8.52 7.82 -23.85
C GLN A 168 -8.38 6.73 -22.76
N LEU A 169 -7.23 6.65 -22.09
CA LEU A 169 -7.02 5.73 -20.97
C LEU A 169 -7.91 6.08 -19.77
N ASP A 170 -8.13 7.36 -19.49
CA ASP A 170 -9.09 7.83 -18.48
C ASP A 170 -10.51 7.37 -18.77
N ALA A 171 -10.96 7.54 -20.02
CA ALA A 171 -12.29 7.11 -20.43
C ALA A 171 -12.43 5.58 -20.31
N HIS A 172 -11.39 4.82 -20.68
CA HIS A 172 -11.34 3.36 -20.51
C HIS A 172 -11.37 2.96 -19.03
N ALA A 173 -10.58 3.62 -18.17
CA ALA A 173 -10.60 3.36 -16.73
C ALA A 173 -12.01 3.50 -16.14
N ARG A 174 -12.69 4.60 -16.46
CA ARG A 174 -14.07 4.83 -16.00
C ARG A 174 -15.05 3.79 -16.56
N ALA A 175 -14.90 3.39 -17.82
CA ALA A 175 -15.74 2.35 -18.45
C ALA A 175 -15.53 0.98 -17.78
N THR A 176 -14.31 0.66 -17.30
CA THR A 176 -14.01 -0.57 -16.55
C THR A 176 -14.30 -0.48 -15.05
N GLY A 177 -14.90 0.63 -14.59
CA GLY A 177 -15.28 0.85 -13.20
C GLY A 177 -14.12 1.19 -12.27
N HIS A 178 -13.07 1.82 -12.81
CA HIS A 178 -11.91 2.33 -12.07
C HIS A 178 -11.88 3.84 -12.07
N THR A 179 -11.25 4.40 -11.03
CA THR A 179 -10.94 5.83 -10.95
C THR A 179 -9.54 6.07 -11.47
N PRO A 180 -9.37 6.77 -12.61
CA PRO A 180 -8.04 7.14 -13.08
C PRO A 180 -7.44 8.24 -12.22
N VAL A 181 -6.15 8.13 -11.94
CA VAL A 181 -5.35 9.13 -11.23
C VAL A 181 -4.11 9.43 -12.06
N HIS A 182 -3.89 10.69 -12.39
CA HIS A 182 -2.71 11.08 -13.14
C HIS A 182 -1.48 11.12 -12.24
N ALA A 183 -0.44 10.42 -12.66
CA ALA A 183 0.84 10.38 -11.98
C ALA A 183 1.97 10.90 -12.89
N GLN A 184 2.99 11.47 -12.28
CA GLN A 184 4.24 11.80 -12.97
C GLN A 184 5.04 10.51 -13.22
N ASP A 185 5.84 10.49 -14.30
CA ASP A 185 6.80 9.40 -14.57
C ASP A 185 8.02 9.50 -13.63
N THR A 186 7.74 9.31 -12.33
CA THR A 186 8.71 9.30 -11.26
C THR A 186 8.78 7.91 -10.62
N PRO A 187 9.90 7.49 -10.02
CA PRO A 187 10.03 6.16 -9.47
C PRO A 187 8.95 5.83 -8.44
N GLY A 188 8.14 4.81 -8.74
CA GLY A 188 7.02 4.38 -7.91
C GLY A 188 5.73 5.19 -8.07
N PHE A 189 5.67 6.12 -9.02
CA PHE A 189 4.51 6.97 -9.35
C PHE A 189 3.92 7.65 -8.11
N ILE A 190 2.63 7.50 -7.80
CA ILE A 190 2.02 8.04 -6.57
C ILE A 190 2.01 6.97 -5.47
N VAL A 191 1.40 5.82 -5.73
CA VAL A 191 1.10 4.86 -4.65
C VAL A 191 2.37 4.21 -4.09
N ASN A 192 3.25 3.72 -4.96
CA ASN A 192 4.51 3.11 -4.50
C ASN A 192 5.51 4.13 -3.97
N HIS A 193 5.44 5.39 -4.41
CA HIS A 193 6.23 6.49 -3.87
C HIS A 193 5.70 6.95 -2.49
N ALA A 194 4.44 7.37 -2.40
CA ALA A 194 3.84 7.84 -1.16
C ALA A 194 3.73 6.72 -0.11
N GLY A 195 3.37 5.52 -0.56
CA GLY A 195 3.31 4.33 0.29
C GLY A 195 4.66 3.82 0.77
N ARG A 196 5.78 4.31 0.21
CA ARG A 196 7.12 3.85 0.60
C ARG A 196 7.41 4.16 2.06
N GLY A 197 7.12 5.38 2.52
CA GLY A 197 7.30 5.80 3.91
C GLY A 197 6.60 4.88 4.91
N TYR A 198 5.46 4.33 4.55
CA TYR A 198 4.72 3.38 5.40
C TYR A 198 5.54 2.15 5.79
N GLY A 199 6.25 1.54 4.83
CA GLY A 199 7.11 0.39 5.07
C GLY A 199 8.51 0.75 5.58
N THR A 200 9.16 1.75 4.99
CA THR A 200 10.55 2.10 5.34
C THR A 200 10.66 2.70 6.73
N GLU A 201 9.75 3.57 7.15
CA GLU A 201 9.74 4.12 8.51
C GLU A 201 9.38 3.05 9.56
N ALA A 202 8.42 2.16 9.26
CA ALA A 202 8.11 1.05 10.13
C ALA A 202 9.32 0.11 10.35
N LEU A 203 10.03 -0.22 9.26
CA LEU A 203 11.25 -1.02 9.32
C LEU A 203 12.36 -0.32 10.10
N ARG A 204 12.48 1.00 9.97
CA ARG A 204 13.43 1.81 10.71
C ARG A 204 13.16 1.80 12.22
N ILE A 205 11.90 2.04 12.63
CA ILE A 205 11.49 1.99 14.05
C ILE A 205 11.89 0.67 14.69
N VAL A 206 11.63 -0.45 14.00
CA VAL A 206 11.99 -1.77 14.54
C VAL A 206 13.50 -2.02 14.49
N SER A 207 14.21 -1.56 13.46
CA SER A 207 15.67 -1.71 13.38
C SER A 207 16.41 -0.94 14.47
N GLU A 208 15.83 0.16 14.95
CA GLU A 208 16.34 0.97 16.06
C GLU A 208 15.95 0.40 17.44
N GLY A 209 15.20 -0.71 17.48
CA GLY A 209 14.78 -1.38 18.72
C GLY A 209 13.74 -0.62 19.54
N ILE A 210 13.00 0.30 18.92
CA ILE A 210 11.98 1.12 19.60
C ILE A 210 10.79 0.25 20.02
N THR A 211 10.33 -0.64 19.14
CA THR A 211 9.24 -1.58 19.41
C THR A 211 9.25 -2.74 18.42
N ASP A 212 8.31 -3.69 18.56
CA ASP A 212 8.17 -4.87 17.72
C ASP A 212 7.22 -4.66 16.53
N PHE A 213 7.21 -5.63 15.59
CA PHE A 213 6.39 -5.61 14.39
C PHE A 213 4.89 -5.52 14.69
N ALA A 214 4.43 -6.28 15.69
CA ALA A 214 3.02 -6.37 16.03
C ALA A 214 2.51 -5.05 16.63
N THR A 215 3.32 -4.38 17.43
CA THR A 215 2.99 -3.07 18.03
C THR A 215 2.88 -1.99 16.96
N VAL A 216 3.82 -1.93 16.01
CA VAL A 216 3.73 -0.97 14.89
C VAL A 216 2.46 -1.20 14.09
N ASP A 217 2.16 -2.45 13.75
CA ASP A 217 0.95 -2.80 12.99
C ASP A 217 -0.33 -2.43 13.73
N ARG A 218 -0.39 -2.68 15.05
CA ARG A 218 -1.53 -2.30 15.90
C ARG A 218 -1.74 -0.79 15.93
N ILE A 219 -0.67 -0.01 16.10
CA ILE A 219 -0.75 1.45 16.13
C ILE A 219 -1.37 1.96 14.84
N LEU A 220 -0.85 1.53 13.70
CA LEU A 220 -1.31 2.04 12.41
C LEU A 220 -2.72 1.55 12.04
N ARG A 221 -3.11 0.34 12.44
CA ARG A 221 -4.49 -0.12 12.26
C ARG A 221 -5.48 0.55 13.22
N ASP A 222 -5.16 0.50 14.51
CA ASP A 222 -6.17 0.73 15.56
C ASP A 222 -6.25 2.21 15.96
N GLN A 223 -5.17 3.00 15.77
CA GLN A 223 -5.16 4.43 16.01
C GLN A 223 -5.36 5.23 14.72
N VAL A 224 -4.61 4.90 13.65
CA VAL A 224 -4.63 5.68 12.41
C VAL A 224 -5.75 5.23 11.46
N GLY A 225 -6.22 3.99 11.58
CA GLY A 225 -7.35 3.47 10.79
C GLY A 225 -6.96 2.79 9.48
N PHE A 226 -5.71 2.41 9.29
CA PHE A 226 -5.31 1.59 8.15
C PHE A 226 -5.92 0.19 8.22
N LYS A 227 -6.26 -0.39 7.08
CA LYS A 227 -6.82 -1.76 7.03
C LYS A 227 -5.81 -2.84 7.40
N LEU A 228 -4.54 -2.62 7.11
CA LEU A 228 -3.41 -3.50 7.40
C LEU A 228 -2.28 -2.67 8.00
N GLY A 229 -1.55 -3.24 8.93
CA GLY A 229 -0.27 -2.71 9.36
C GLY A 229 0.81 -2.88 8.28
N PRO A 230 1.95 -2.15 8.37
CA PRO A 230 3.00 -2.21 7.36
C PRO A 230 3.63 -3.60 7.22
N PHE A 231 3.77 -4.35 8.29
CA PHE A 231 4.37 -5.69 8.26
C PHE A 231 3.37 -6.73 7.76
N GLU A 232 2.09 -6.62 8.11
CA GLU A 232 1.02 -7.43 7.50
C GLU A 232 0.91 -7.16 5.99
N LEU A 233 1.11 -5.91 5.56
CA LEU A 233 1.09 -5.53 4.15
C LEU A 233 2.29 -6.13 3.40
N LEU A 234 3.50 -6.07 3.97
CA LEU A 234 4.69 -6.69 3.39
C LEU A 234 4.54 -8.20 3.28
N ASP A 235 3.96 -8.86 4.28
CA ASP A 235 3.67 -10.30 4.24
C ASP A 235 2.58 -10.67 3.23
N LEU A 236 1.61 -9.78 2.99
CA LEU A 236 0.56 -9.98 1.98
C LEU A 236 1.11 -9.86 0.56
N THR A 237 1.94 -8.84 0.30
CA THR A 237 2.53 -8.57 -1.02
C THR A 237 3.69 -9.50 -1.35
N ALA A 238 4.25 -10.14 -0.35
CA ALA A 238 5.44 -10.98 -0.33
C ALA A 238 6.75 -10.24 -0.64
N LEU A 239 7.81 -10.65 0.06
CA LEU A 239 9.09 -9.92 0.04
C LEU A 239 9.87 -10.09 -1.26
N ASP A 240 9.65 -11.18 -2.01
CA ASP A 240 10.24 -11.34 -3.36
C ASP A 240 9.65 -10.38 -4.41
N VAL A 241 8.54 -9.74 -4.09
CA VAL A 241 7.97 -8.63 -4.87
C VAL A 241 8.35 -7.28 -4.23
N SER A 242 8.09 -7.12 -2.94
CA SER A 242 8.21 -5.83 -2.25
C SER A 242 9.65 -5.35 -2.11
N HIS A 243 10.61 -6.25 -1.82
CA HIS A 243 12.01 -5.85 -1.61
C HIS A 243 12.70 -5.39 -2.90
N PRO A 244 12.60 -6.09 -4.05
CA PRO A 244 13.13 -5.58 -5.32
C PRO A 244 12.54 -4.24 -5.75
N VAL A 245 11.25 -3.99 -5.45
CA VAL A 245 10.62 -2.68 -5.70
C VAL A 245 11.25 -1.59 -4.81
N MET A 246 11.55 -1.90 -3.54
CA MET A 246 12.26 -0.96 -2.66
C MET A 246 13.64 -0.62 -3.22
N GLU A 247 14.41 -1.62 -3.63
CA GLU A 247 15.75 -1.42 -4.23
C GLU A 247 15.66 -0.60 -5.51
N SER A 248 14.73 -0.93 -6.41
CA SER A 248 14.53 -0.21 -7.67
C SER A 248 14.23 1.27 -7.44
N ILE A 249 13.29 1.61 -6.55
CA ILE A 249 12.96 3.00 -6.23
C ILE A 249 14.15 3.73 -5.60
N TYR A 250 14.86 3.09 -4.66
CA TYR A 250 16.04 3.67 -4.01
C TYR A 250 17.15 4.02 -5.00
N HIS A 251 17.44 3.11 -5.93
CA HIS A 251 18.45 3.36 -6.95
C HIS A 251 18.03 4.44 -7.95
N GLN A 252 16.78 4.47 -8.35
CA GLN A 252 16.25 5.48 -9.27
C GLN A 252 16.20 6.89 -8.66
N TYR A 253 16.10 7.00 -7.32
CA TYR A 253 16.23 8.27 -6.59
C TYR A 253 17.67 8.58 -6.19
N TYR A 254 18.67 8.01 -6.86
CA TYR A 254 20.10 8.24 -6.61
C TYR A 254 20.48 8.02 -5.14
N GLN A 255 19.97 6.96 -4.54
CA GLN A 255 20.21 6.55 -3.16
C GLN A 255 19.73 7.57 -2.10
N GLU A 256 18.62 8.25 -2.37
CA GLU A 256 18.00 9.11 -1.36
C GLU A 256 17.74 8.31 -0.06
N PRO A 257 18.32 8.71 1.09
CA PRO A 257 18.27 7.93 2.33
C PRO A 257 16.86 7.58 2.81
N ARG A 258 15.87 8.41 2.48
CA ARG A 258 14.45 8.19 2.83
C ARG A 258 13.88 6.91 2.24
N TYR A 259 14.39 6.48 1.08
CA TYR A 259 13.92 5.28 0.37
C TYR A 259 14.82 4.06 0.58
N ARG A 260 15.79 4.13 1.48
CA ARG A 260 16.77 3.05 1.69
C ARG A 260 16.06 1.75 2.08
N PRO A 261 16.30 0.64 1.36
CA PRO A 261 15.83 -0.68 1.74
C PRO A 261 16.40 -1.12 3.09
N SER A 262 15.66 -1.98 3.77
CA SER A 262 16.07 -2.48 5.10
C SER A 262 16.80 -3.80 5.00
N VAL A 263 17.84 -3.97 5.82
CA VAL A 263 18.52 -5.26 6.03
C VAL A 263 17.54 -6.34 6.54
N ILE A 264 16.52 -5.94 7.30
CA ILE A 264 15.48 -6.83 7.82
C ILE A 264 14.73 -7.55 6.69
N THR A 265 14.37 -6.84 5.63
CA THR A 265 13.68 -7.43 4.47
C THR A 265 14.64 -8.21 3.58
N ALA A 266 15.89 -7.75 3.41
CA ALA A 266 16.91 -8.46 2.64
C ALA A 266 17.22 -9.84 3.22
N GLN A 267 17.40 -9.94 4.56
CA GLN A 267 17.66 -11.20 5.24
C GLN A 267 16.48 -12.19 5.11
N ARG A 268 15.24 -11.68 5.23
CA ARG A 268 14.03 -12.53 5.05
C ARG A 268 13.90 -13.04 3.63
N LEU A 269 14.18 -12.19 2.65
CA LEU A 269 14.19 -12.59 1.24
C LEU A 269 15.21 -13.67 0.99
N ALA A 270 16.45 -13.50 1.47
CA ALA A 270 17.53 -14.50 1.33
C ALA A 270 17.19 -15.83 2.02
N ALA A 271 16.45 -15.80 3.14
CA ALA A 271 16.01 -16.98 3.86
C ALA A 271 14.75 -17.65 3.26
N GLY A 272 14.14 -17.09 2.21
CA GLY A 272 12.87 -17.58 1.66
C GLY A 272 11.66 -17.37 2.58
N VAL A 273 11.78 -16.51 3.59
CA VAL A 273 10.73 -16.14 4.54
C VAL A 273 9.97 -14.96 3.97
N LEU A 274 9.03 -15.23 3.05
CA LEU A 274 8.49 -14.24 2.14
C LEU A 274 7.15 -13.63 2.57
N GLY A 275 6.50 -14.19 3.58
CA GLY A 275 5.17 -13.78 4.02
C GLY A 275 4.11 -14.88 3.93
N ARG A 276 2.86 -14.50 3.73
CA ARG A 276 1.71 -15.44 3.71
C ARG A 276 1.89 -16.59 2.73
N LYS A 277 2.46 -16.35 1.56
CA LYS A 277 2.62 -17.39 0.53
C LYS A 277 3.57 -18.52 0.91
N THR A 278 4.48 -18.27 1.85
CA THR A 278 5.41 -19.29 2.40
C THR A 278 5.01 -19.75 3.80
N GLY A 279 3.87 -19.26 4.33
CA GLY A 279 3.41 -19.56 5.69
C GLY A 279 4.20 -18.84 6.79
N MET A 280 5.24 -18.07 6.42
CA MET A 280 6.11 -17.34 7.34
C MET A 280 6.64 -16.06 6.69
N GLY A 281 6.65 -14.97 7.44
CA GLY A 281 7.18 -13.66 7.07
C GLY A 281 7.60 -12.89 8.30
N PHE A 282 7.04 -11.69 8.49
CA PHE A 282 7.11 -10.97 9.77
C PHE A 282 6.28 -11.66 10.85
N PHE A 283 5.23 -12.36 10.41
CA PHE A 283 4.38 -13.21 11.25
C PHE A 283 4.38 -14.65 10.73
N ASN A 284 4.03 -15.61 11.61
CA ASN A 284 3.69 -16.97 11.20
C ASN A 284 2.22 -17.00 10.78
N TYR A 285 1.88 -17.82 9.79
CA TYR A 285 0.53 -17.95 9.26
C TYR A 285 0.03 -19.39 9.37
N VAL A 286 -1.16 -19.57 9.95
CA VAL A 286 -1.90 -20.83 9.96
C VAL A 286 -3.25 -20.57 9.31
N ASP A 287 -3.61 -21.34 8.31
CA ASP A 287 -4.83 -21.18 7.51
C ASP A 287 -5.02 -19.72 6.99
N GLY A 288 -3.90 -19.10 6.57
CA GLY A 288 -3.88 -17.75 6.04
C GLY A 288 -4.04 -16.63 7.08
N LYS A 289 -4.10 -16.95 8.38
CA LYS A 289 -4.23 -16.00 9.48
C LYS A 289 -2.92 -15.83 10.22
N ALA A 290 -2.52 -14.58 10.44
CA ALA A 290 -1.33 -14.26 11.22
C ALA A 290 -1.48 -14.72 12.67
N GLN A 291 -0.47 -15.38 13.20
CA GLN A 291 -0.37 -15.77 14.60
C GLN A 291 0.33 -14.63 15.37
N ILE A 292 -0.47 -13.74 15.93
CA ILE A 292 0.01 -12.59 16.70
C ILE A 292 -0.32 -12.82 18.17
N ALA A 293 0.69 -12.69 19.04
CA ALA A 293 0.48 -12.81 20.49
C ALA A 293 -0.51 -11.74 20.98
N ALA A 294 -1.37 -12.13 21.90
CA ALA A 294 -2.25 -11.18 22.59
C ALA A 294 -1.41 -10.15 23.36
N GLU A 295 -1.92 -8.93 23.43
CA GLU A 295 -1.29 -7.90 24.28
C GLU A 295 -1.42 -8.28 25.76
N ALA A 296 -0.40 -7.90 26.52
CA ALA A 296 -0.50 -7.97 27.96
C ALA A 296 -1.61 -7.04 28.47
N PRO A 297 -2.37 -7.44 29.48
CA PRO A 297 -3.38 -6.56 30.08
C PRO A 297 -2.73 -5.30 30.66
N ALA A 298 -3.53 -4.24 30.77
CA ALA A 298 -3.09 -3.02 31.42
C ALA A 298 -2.61 -3.33 32.85
N PRO A 299 -1.47 -2.74 33.29
CA PRO A 299 -0.93 -3.01 34.62
C PRO A 299 -1.87 -2.50 35.72
N SER A 300 -1.89 -3.23 36.85
CA SER A 300 -2.58 -2.76 38.05
C SER A 300 -1.70 -1.74 38.79
N VAL A 301 -2.29 -0.60 39.14
CA VAL A 301 -1.60 0.47 39.88
C VAL A 301 -2.40 0.76 41.15
N HIS A 302 -1.76 0.60 42.33
CA HIS A 302 -2.42 0.81 43.62
C HIS A 302 -2.73 2.27 43.91
N GLU A 303 -1.79 3.16 43.59
CA GLU A 303 -1.93 4.60 43.80
C GLU A 303 -1.56 5.34 42.50
N MET A 304 -2.51 6.08 41.96
CA MET A 304 -2.31 6.87 40.77
C MET A 304 -1.66 8.21 41.11
N PRO A 305 -0.53 8.54 40.49
CA PRO A 305 0.08 9.85 40.68
C PRO A 305 -0.84 10.96 40.16
N PRO A 306 -0.77 12.17 40.69
CA PRO A 306 -1.41 13.32 40.04
C PRO A 306 -0.81 13.53 38.65
N VAL A 307 -1.61 14.06 37.73
CA VAL A 307 -1.25 14.27 36.35
C VAL A 307 -1.10 15.76 36.06
N TRP A 308 0.03 16.15 35.57
CA TRP A 308 0.24 17.49 35.04
C TRP A 308 0.37 17.46 33.53
N VAL A 309 -0.26 18.43 32.86
CA VAL A 309 -0.25 18.51 31.36
C VAL A 309 0.50 19.76 30.95
N SER A 310 1.49 19.60 30.09
CA SER A 310 2.25 20.72 29.53
C SER A 310 1.34 21.78 28.92
N SER A 311 1.66 23.05 29.18
CA SER A 311 0.97 24.17 28.54
C SER A 311 1.16 24.22 27.01
N ARG A 312 2.20 23.55 26.50
CA ARG A 312 2.53 23.45 25.08
C ARG A 312 1.96 22.20 24.39
N ALA A 313 1.26 21.35 25.15
CA ALA A 313 0.66 20.13 24.58
C ALA A 313 -0.30 20.46 23.44
N VAL A 314 -0.09 19.85 22.29
CA VAL A 314 -1.02 19.97 21.16
C VAL A 314 -2.38 19.40 21.57
N ARG A 315 -3.48 20.07 21.21
CA ARG A 315 -4.86 19.70 21.60
C ARG A 315 -5.04 19.58 23.13
N ARG A 316 -4.36 20.43 23.90
CA ARG A 316 -4.34 20.41 25.36
C ARG A 316 -5.73 20.37 26.00
N ALA A 317 -6.68 21.14 25.47
CA ALA A 317 -8.05 21.20 26.00
C ALA A 317 -8.75 19.82 25.92
N GLU A 318 -8.56 19.13 24.82
CA GLU A 318 -9.11 17.79 24.59
C GLU A 318 -8.43 16.75 25.50
N LEU A 319 -7.11 16.86 25.69
CA LEU A 319 -6.38 16.00 26.63
C LEU A 319 -6.87 16.20 28.07
N LEU A 320 -7.06 17.44 28.50
CA LEU A 320 -7.59 17.73 29.82
C LEU A 320 -9.01 17.20 30.01
N GLN A 321 -9.84 17.27 29.00
CA GLN A 321 -11.19 16.70 29.05
C GLN A 321 -11.12 15.17 29.15
N LEU A 322 -10.31 14.51 28.30
CA LEU A 322 -10.09 13.07 28.36
C LEU A 322 -9.62 12.61 29.75
N LEU A 323 -8.66 13.33 30.35
CA LEU A 323 -8.14 13.00 31.68
C LEU A 323 -9.21 13.13 32.77
N LYS A 324 -10.10 14.13 32.67
CA LYS A 324 -11.27 14.25 33.56
C LYS A 324 -12.21 13.08 33.41
N ASP A 325 -12.54 12.69 32.17
CA ASP A 325 -13.43 11.57 31.87
C ASP A 325 -12.86 10.24 32.37
N LEU A 326 -11.52 10.09 32.32
CA LEU A 326 -10.80 8.95 32.89
C LEU A 326 -10.62 9.03 34.42
N GLY A 327 -11.09 10.09 35.08
CA GLY A 327 -10.99 10.25 36.53
C GLY A 327 -9.57 10.49 37.04
N ALA A 328 -8.75 11.19 36.30
CA ALA A 328 -7.41 11.58 36.71
C ALA A 328 -7.43 12.78 37.68
N LYS A 329 -6.55 12.76 38.69
CA LYS A 329 -6.30 13.91 39.54
C LYS A 329 -5.34 14.89 38.82
N ILE A 330 -5.90 15.96 38.26
CA ILE A 330 -5.17 16.90 37.41
C ILE A 330 -4.58 18.04 38.25
N GLU A 331 -3.27 18.29 38.11
CA GLU A 331 -2.62 19.47 38.65
C GLU A 331 -2.78 20.68 37.74
N THR A 332 -3.07 21.84 38.32
CA THR A 332 -3.32 23.11 37.59
C THR A 332 -2.15 24.10 37.72
N GLY A 333 -1.09 23.77 38.45
CA GLY A 333 0.09 24.61 38.64
C GLY A 333 0.84 24.89 37.32
N ALA A 334 1.57 26.00 37.29
CA ALA A 334 2.43 26.36 36.15
C ALA A 334 3.56 25.33 35.92
N SER A 335 3.96 24.61 36.96
CA SER A 335 4.95 23.53 36.94
C SER A 335 4.41 22.31 37.66
N PRO A 336 4.86 21.10 37.29
CA PRO A 336 4.44 19.88 37.96
C PRO A 336 5.03 19.75 39.38
N SER A 337 4.28 19.12 40.29
CA SER A 337 4.84 18.68 41.56
C SER A 337 5.90 17.58 41.36
N SER A 338 6.66 17.30 42.44
CA SER A 338 7.71 16.27 42.37
C SER A 338 7.18 14.84 42.17
N GLN A 339 5.88 14.61 42.36
CA GLN A 339 5.25 13.30 42.23
C GLN A 339 4.39 13.18 40.96
N ALA A 340 4.16 14.28 40.26
CA ALA A 340 3.26 14.28 39.11
C ALA A 340 3.80 13.46 37.92
N LEU A 341 2.92 12.70 37.30
CA LEU A 341 3.09 12.21 35.94
C LEU A 341 2.97 13.40 34.98
N CYS A 342 4.06 13.74 34.27
CA CYS A 342 4.09 14.84 33.33
C CYS A 342 3.69 14.35 31.94
N LEU A 343 2.56 14.83 31.42
CA LEU A 343 2.11 14.53 30.08
C LEU A 343 2.43 15.64 29.11
N VAL A 344 3.09 15.26 28.02
CA VAL A 344 3.33 16.10 26.85
C VAL A 344 2.58 15.52 25.64
N ALA A 345 2.17 16.36 24.70
CA ALA A 345 1.60 15.92 23.44
C ALA A 345 2.37 16.62 22.31
N PRO A 346 3.57 16.13 21.98
CA PRO A 346 4.42 16.75 20.98
C PRO A 346 3.89 16.47 19.57
N LEU A 347 4.16 17.38 18.64
CA LEU A 347 3.95 17.19 17.22
C LEU A 347 5.28 17.46 16.50
N GLY A 348 5.81 16.43 15.85
CA GLY A 348 7.09 16.53 15.12
C GLY A 348 8.35 16.47 16.02
N PHE A 349 8.20 16.19 17.32
CA PHE A 349 9.30 16.03 18.28
C PHE A 349 9.12 14.74 19.08
N ASP A 350 10.23 14.17 19.55
CA ASP A 350 10.22 13.07 20.51
C ASP A 350 10.06 13.58 21.94
N VAL A 351 9.72 12.67 22.85
CA VAL A 351 9.48 12.99 24.27
C VAL A 351 10.77 13.46 24.98
N THR A 352 11.93 12.94 24.60
CA THR A 352 13.23 13.35 25.16
C THR A 352 13.48 14.83 24.88
N THR A 353 13.36 15.23 23.62
CA THR A 353 13.53 16.60 23.17
C THR A 353 12.58 17.54 23.91
N VAL A 354 11.29 17.17 24.03
CA VAL A 354 10.30 18.01 24.72
C VAL A 354 10.61 18.10 26.22
N ALA A 355 10.96 17.00 26.86
CA ALA A 355 11.34 17.03 28.31
C ALA A 355 12.51 17.97 28.58
N VAL A 356 13.54 17.96 27.72
CA VAL A 356 14.70 18.85 27.82
C VAL A 356 14.30 20.31 27.57
N VAL A 357 13.59 20.59 26.50
CA VAL A 357 13.20 21.97 26.13
C VAL A 357 12.26 22.59 27.15
N GLU A 358 11.37 21.82 27.75
CA GLU A 358 10.42 22.29 28.75
C GLU A 358 10.99 22.18 30.20
N ARG A 359 12.22 21.68 30.34
CA ARG A 359 12.89 21.46 31.64
C ARG A 359 12.06 20.58 32.59
N LEU A 360 11.43 19.57 32.06
CA LEU A 360 10.68 18.57 32.80
C LEU A 360 11.62 17.44 33.25
N ASP A 361 11.29 16.78 34.36
CA ASP A 361 11.97 15.57 34.78
C ASP A 361 11.71 14.42 33.81
N PRO A 362 12.70 13.94 33.05
CA PRO A 362 12.47 12.89 32.03
C PRO A 362 12.00 11.57 32.66
N ALA A 363 12.35 11.31 33.95
CA ALA A 363 11.91 10.08 34.63
C ALA A 363 10.39 9.99 34.79
N ARG A 364 9.69 11.12 34.77
CA ARG A 364 8.24 11.22 34.97
C ARG A 364 7.50 11.79 33.76
N THR A 365 8.18 12.01 32.63
CA THR A 365 7.59 12.62 31.43
C THR A 365 7.28 11.55 30.40
N LEU A 366 6.01 11.52 29.94
CA LEU A 366 5.53 10.69 28.87
C LEU A 366 4.80 11.53 27.84
N GLY A 367 4.85 11.08 26.59
CA GLY A 367 4.09 11.64 25.48
C GLY A 367 2.81 10.87 25.24
N ILE A 368 1.78 11.57 24.78
CA ILE A 368 0.59 10.95 24.19
C ILE A 368 0.39 11.51 22.79
N ASP A 369 0.14 10.62 21.84
CA ASP A 369 -0.22 11.01 20.48
C ASP A 369 -1.71 11.31 20.38
N LEU A 370 -2.03 12.55 20.02
CA LEU A 370 -3.39 13.03 19.82
C LEU A 370 -3.68 13.39 18.37
N LEU A 371 -2.76 13.15 17.43
CA LEU A 371 -2.92 13.56 16.04
C LEU A 371 -4.16 12.89 15.39
N PHE A 372 -4.36 11.60 15.66
CA PHE A 372 -5.47 10.81 15.15
C PHE A 372 -6.54 10.49 16.23
N ALA A 373 -6.55 11.22 17.34
CA ALA A 373 -7.51 11.01 18.41
C ALA A 373 -8.90 11.55 18.03
N ASP A 374 -9.71 10.71 17.43
CA ASP A 374 -11.13 10.97 17.15
C ASP A 374 -12.04 9.94 17.85
N ALA A 375 -13.35 10.07 17.66
CA ALA A 375 -14.33 9.16 18.27
C ALA A 375 -14.19 7.70 17.80
N ALA A 376 -13.62 7.47 16.61
CA ALA A 376 -13.41 6.14 16.03
C ALA A 376 -12.10 5.49 16.51
N THR A 377 -11.21 6.23 17.15
CA THR A 377 -9.91 5.74 17.63
C THR A 377 -10.11 4.66 18.69
N ARG A 378 -9.58 3.47 18.41
CA ARG A 378 -9.69 2.30 19.30
C ARG A 378 -8.47 2.10 20.19
N ARG A 379 -7.44 2.91 20.01
CA ARG A 379 -6.15 2.80 20.69
C ARG A 379 -5.57 4.17 20.95
N ARG A 380 -4.84 4.29 22.07
CA ARG A 380 -4.00 5.45 22.38
C ARG A 380 -2.53 5.04 22.39
N VAL A 381 -1.68 5.87 21.84
CA VAL A 381 -0.24 5.63 21.83
C VAL A 381 0.43 6.51 22.84
N LEU A 382 1.13 5.85 23.77
CA LEU A 382 1.98 6.49 24.76
C LEU A 382 3.44 6.33 24.31
N ALA A 383 4.17 7.42 24.33
CA ALA A 383 5.60 7.45 24.02
C ALA A 383 6.40 7.71 25.31
N THR A 384 7.49 6.99 25.46
CA THR A 384 8.42 7.14 26.58
C THR A 384 9.74 7.75 26.10
N ASN A 385 10.59 8.17 27.01
CA ASN A 385 12.01 8.45 26.80
C ASN A 385 12.87 7.40 27.53
N PRO A 386 14.16 7.29 27.23
CA PRO A 386 15.02 6.27 27.85
C PRO A 386 15.12 6.33 29.39
N ALA A 387 14.82 7.49 29.97
CA ALA A 387 14.87 7.69 31.43
C ALA A 387 13.51 7.49 32.11
N THR A 388 12.43 7.28 31.36
CA THR A 388 11.07 7.13 31.92
C THR A 388 11.02 5.95 32.87
N ARG A 389 10.64 6.21 34.12
CA ARG A 389 10.51 5.19 35.16
C ARG A 389 9.36 4.23 34.85
N GLU A 390 9.53 2.98 35.22
CA GLU A 390 8.55 1.91 34.96
C GLU A 390 7.22 2.16 35.69
N ASP A 391 7.24 2.65 36.92
CA ASP A 391 6.03 3.00 37.68
C ASP A 391 5.22 4.10 37.00
N MET A 392 5.86 5.10 36.39
CA MET A 392 5.19 6.16 35.64
C MET A 392 4.64 5.66 34.33
N ARG A 393 5.37 4.77 33.64
CA ARG A 393 4.88 4.10 32.43
C ARG A 393 3.63 3.25 32.74
N HIS A 394 3.67 2.47 33.81
CA HIS A 394 2.53 1.67 34.26
C HIS A 394 1.35 2.54 34.67
N ALA A 395 1.57 3.62 35.38
CA ALA A 395 0.53 4.57 35.78
C ALA A 395 -0.14 5.21 34.56
N ALA A 396 0.62 5.65 33.57
CA ALA A 396 0.07 6.19 32.34
C ALA A 396 -0.74 5.13 31.57
N HIS A 397 -0.20 3.92 31.41
CA HIS A 397 -0.90 2.83 30.73
C HIS A 397 -2.22 2.48 31.44
N ALA A 398 -2.17 2.26 32.75
CA ALA A 398 -3.37 1.97 33.55
C ALA A 398 -4.42 3.10 33.48
N LEU A 399 -3.99 4.36 33.45
CA LEU A 399 -4.89 5.50 33.35
C LEU A 399 -5.61 5.53 31.99
N PHE A 400 -4.84 5.44 30.91
CA PHE A 400 -5.36 5.58 29.56
C PHE A 400 -6.12 4.33 29.05
N ALA A 401 -6.00 3.21 29.75
CA ALA A 401 -6.77 1.98 29.45
C ALA A 401 -8.10 1.86 30.23
N ARG A 402 -8.48 2.83 31.07
CA ARG A 402 -9.66 2.75 31.93
C ARG A 402 -10.99 2.62 31.20
N ASP A 403 -11.07 3.13 29.98
CA ASP A 403 -12.28 3.05 29.14
C ASP A 403 -12.16 1.96 28.05
N GLY A 404 -11.18 1.08 28.14
CA GLY A 404 -10.99 -0.06 27.25
C GLY A 404 -10.35 0.27 25.91
N LYS A 405 -9.71 1.40 25.78
CA LYS A 405 -9.02 1.83 24.55
C LYS A 405 -7.50 1.72 24.67
#